data_385a50feec164cda41139a5bd5c04f42
#
_entry.id   385a50feec164cda41139a5bd5c04f42
#
_cell.length_a   1.000
_cell.length_b   1.000
_cell.length_c   1.000
_cell.angle_alpha   90.00
_cell.angle_beta   90.00
_cell.angle_gamma   90.00
#
_symmetry.space_group_name_H-M   'P 1'
#
loop_
_entity.id
_entity.type
_entity.pdbx_description
1 polymer ?
#
loop_
_entity_poly.entity_id
_entity_poly.type
_entity_poly.pdbx_seq_one_letter_code
_entity_poly.pdbx_strand_id
1 'polypeptide(L)'
;TTLLKPFSNPFRPTLASIMAPEQSHPTIAAGDHKGYMEYALEQARHSPPAPTKFCVGAVLVDADKNEILSTGWSLELPDNNPADPGKTHAEQCCFIKVAQKHNLQEERLCEVLPKNTVLYTTMEPCNKRLSGNKPCVDRILRLKDYIKTVYIGIKEPENFIDQSVLVIGRKRLVDAGVEVTFIEGMEDRILEVSMAGH
;
A
#
# COMPACT_ATOMS: atom_id res chain seq x y z
N THR A 1 -43.34 3.61 51.00
CA THR A 1 -42.15 2.90 50.56
C THR A 1 -42.41 2.31 49.17
N THR A 2 -42.05 3.07 48.12
CA THR A 2 -42.33 2.73 46.72
C THR A 2 -41.03 2.15 46.14
N LEU A 3 -41.05 0.88 45.78
CA LEU A 3 -39.94 0.17 45.10
C LEU A 3 -39.93 0.57 43.63
N LEU A 4 -38.86 1.22 43.20
CA LEU A 4 -38.56 1.46 41.79
C LEU A 4 -38.04 0.17 41.13
N LYS A 5 -38.73 -0.31 40.08
CA LYS A 5 -38.26 -1.39 39.19
C LYS A 5 -37.13 -0.89 38.29
N PRO A 6 -36.10 -1.71 38.03
CA PRO A 6 -35.06 -1.31 37.09
C PRO A 6 -35.57 -1.39 35.64
N PHE A 7 -35.35 -0.32 34.88
CA PHE A 7 -35.57 -0.27 33.43
C PHE A 7 -34.57 -1.18 32.72
N SER A 8 -35.05 -2.25 32.11
CA SER A 8 -34.33 -3.05 31.16
C SER A 8 -34.28 -2.34 29.81
N ASN A 9 -33.08 -1.95 29.39
CA ASN A 9 -32.82 -1.35 28.08
C ASN A 9 -32.71 -2.49 27.03
N PRO A 10 -33.62 -2.66 26.05
CA PRO A 10 -33.62 -3.79 25.13
C PRO A 10 -32.88 -3.55 23.81
N PHE A 11 -32.01 -2.56 23.70
CA PHE A 11 -31.25 -2.32 22.48
C PHE A 11 -29.75 -2.23 22.78
N ARG A 12 -29.11 -3.40 22.93
CA ARG A 12 -27.71 -3.59 22.64
C ARG A 12 -27.63 -4.17 21.21
N PRO A 13 -27.25 -3.39 20.17
CA PRO A 13 -26.94 -3.99 18.90
C PRO A 13 -25.69 -4.85 19.11
N THR A 14 -25.84 -6.16 18.97
CA THR A 14 -24.72 -7.08 18.72
C THR A 14 -24.01 -6.55 17.50
N LEU A 15 -22.78 -6.09 17.68
CA LEU A 15 -21.82 -5.87 16.61
C LEU A 15 -21.54 -7.23 15.95
N ALA A 16 -22.44 -7.66 15.08
CA ALA A 16 -22.10 -8.58 14.03
C ALA A 16 -21.11 -7.81 13.17
N SER A 17 -19.83 -8.16 13.32
CA SER A 17 -18.76 -7.70 12.44
C SER A 17 -19.23 -8.05 11.03
N ILE A 18 -19.64 -7.04 10.29
CA ILE A 18 -19.82 -7.13 8.84
C ILE A 18 -18.39 -7.22 8.31
N MET A 19 -17.85 -8.43 8.26
CA MET A 19 -16.65 -8.71 7.52
C MET A 19 -16.98 -8.36 6.07
N ALA A 20 -16.36 -7.31 5.56
CA ALA A 20 -16.39 -7.06 4.12
C ALA A 20 -15.95 -8.37 3.42
N PRO A 21 -16.60 -8.76 2.30
CA PRO A 21 -16.24 -9.98 1.60
C PRO A 21 -14.73 -9.95 1.33
N GLU A 22 -14.06 -11.03 1.71
CA GLU A 22 -12.63 -11.19 1.48
C GLU A 22 -12.38 -11.07 -0.02
N GLN A 23 -11.59 -10.08 -0.42
CA GLN A 23 -11.34 -9.81 -1.83
C GLN A 23 -10.58 -11.02 -2.40
N SER A 24 -11.20 -11.77 -3.31
CA SER A 24 -10.53 -12.89 -3.97
C SER A 24 -9.44 -12.35 -4.90
N HIS A 25 -8.20 -12.73 -4.64
CA HIS A 25 -7.06 -12.39 -5.49
C HIS A 25 -6.84 -13.45 -6.56
N PRO A 26 -6.26 -13.09 -7.72
CA PRO A 26 -5.89 -14.07 -8.73
C PRO A 26 -4.77 -15.00 -8.21
N THR A 27 -4.74 -16.21 -8.71
CA THR A 27 -3.61 -17.12 -8.47
C THR A 27 -2.47 -16.75 -9.40
N ILE A 28 -1.35 -16.29 -8.84
CA ILE A 28 -0.12 -15.94 -9.56
C ILE A 28 0.96 -16.92 -9.13
N ALA A 29 1.72 -17.47 -10.09
CA ALA A 29 2.75 -18.45 -9.78
C ALA A 29 3.89 -17.82 -8.95
N ALA A 30 4.48 -18.62 -8.05
CA ALA A 30 5.65 -18.18 -7.29
C ALA A 30 6.79 -17.80 -8.26
N GLY A 31 7.39 -16.62 -8.05
CA GLY A 31 8.45 -16.09 -8.91
C GLY A 31 7.96 -15.45 -10.22
N ASP A 32 6.67 -15.45 -10.51
CA ASP A 32 6.11 -14.69 -11.63
C ASP A 32 5.99 -13.20 -11.27
N HIS A 33 7.14 -12.53 -11.18
CA HIS A 33 7.22 -11.11 -10.81
C HIS A 33 6.48 -10.22 -11.80
N LYS A 34 6.45 -10.62 -13.09
CA LYS A 34 5.70 -9.89 -14.12
C LYS A 34 4.19 -10.03 -13.91
N GLY A 35 3.70 -11.22 -13.56
CA GLY A 35 2.29 -11.44 -13.22
C GLY A 35 1.85 -10.62 -12.01
N TYR A 36 2.67 -10.52 -10.98
CA TYR A 36 2.39 -9.63 -9.83
C TYR A 36 2.39 -8.16 -10.22
N MET A 37 3.30 -7.72 -11.11
CA MET A 37 3.32 -6.34 -11.60
C MET A 37 2.12 -6.03 -12.50
N GLU A 38 1.67 -6.98 -13.32
CA GLU A 38 0.40 -6.86 -14.08
C GLU A 38 -0.77 -6.65 -13.13
N TYR A 39 -0.84 -7.42 -12.05
CA TYR A 39 -1.90 -7.26 -11.06
C TYR A 39 -1.82 -5.92 -10.32
N ALA A 40 -0.61 -5.43 -10.02
CA ALA A 40 -0.42 -4.08 -9.49
C ALA A 40 -0.89 -3.01 -10.50
N LEU A 41 -0.65 -3.20 -11.80
CA LEU A 41 -1.13 -2.30 -12.85
C LEU A 41 -2.66 -2.30 -12.95
N GLU A 42 -3.31 -3.45 -12.78
CA GLU A 42 -4.77 -3.52 -12.69
C GLU A 42 -5.29 -2.71 -11.49
N GLN A 43 -4.60 -2.78 -10.34
CA GLN A 43 -4.96 -1.95 -9.19
C GLN A 43 -4.81 -0.45 -9.49
N ALA A 44 -3.75 -0.04 -10.19
CA ALA A 44 -3.54 1.35 -10.60
C ALA A 44 -4.71 1.91 -11.43
N ARG A 45 -5.37 1.08 -12.24
CA ARG A 45 -6.53 1.48 -13.05
C ARG A 45 -7.77 1.85 -12.23
N HIS A 46 -7.85 1.44 -10.98
CA HIS A 46 -8.92 1.85 -10.05
C HIS A 46 -8.69 3.23 -9.46
N SER A 47 -7.47 3.74 -9.52
CA SER A 47 -7.15 5.08 -9.01
C SER A 47 -7.89 6.15 -9.84
N PRO A 48 -8.57 7.10 -9.17
CA PRO A 48 -9.22 8.20 -9.89
C PRO A 48 -8.17 9.10 -10.53
N PRO A 49 -8.20 9.33 -11.87
CA PRO A 49 -7.29 10.24 -12.53
C PRO A 49 -7.39 11.66 -11.97
N ALA A 50 -6.24 12.30 -11.74
CA ALA A 50 -6.19 13.67 -11.27
C ALA A 50 -4.94 14.40 -11.79
N PRO A 51 -5.02 15.70 -12.12
CA PRO A 51 -3.91 16.44 -12.73
C PRO A 51 -2.64 16.55 -11.89
N THR A 52 -2.74 16.28 -10.59
CA THR A 52 -1.62 16.44 -9.64
C THR A 52 -1.23 15.12 -8.96
N LYS A 53 -1.74 14.00 -9.42
CA LYS A 53 -1.55 12.68 -8.81
C LYS A 53 -1.35 11.60 -9.86
N PHE A 54 -0.39 10.74 -9.64
CA PHE A 54 -0.21 9.53 -10.44
C PHE A 54 -1.19 8.43 -10.01
N CYS A 55 -1.69 7.69 -10.99
CA CYS A 55 -2.43 6.46 -10.75
C CYS A 55 -1.43 5.32 -10.51
N VAL A 56 -1.18 5.02 -9.25
CA VAL A 56 -0.25 3.97 -8.81
C VAL A 56 -1.03 2.81 -8.22
N GLY A 57 -0.58 1.60 -8.47
CA GLY A 57 -1.09 0.38 -7.86
C GLY A 57 0.01 -0.40 -7.16
N ALA A 58 -0.35 -1.14 -6.11
CA ALA A 58 0.57 -1.94 -5.33
C ALA A 58 -0.04 -3.27 -4.92
N VAL A 59 0.82 -4.28 -4.73
CA VAL A 59 0.48 -5.62 -4.22
C VAL A 59 1.50 -6.01 -3.16
N LEU A 60 1.04 -6.41 -1.99
CA LEU A 60 1.86 -6.89 -0.89
C LEU A 60 1.70 -8.40 -0.76
N VAL A 61 2.81 -9.15 -0.72
CA VAL A 61 2.83 -10.61 -0.83
C VAL A 61 3.68 -11.23 0.27
N ASP A 62 3.16 -12.28 0.91
CA ASP A 62 3.96 -13.25 1.67
C ASP A 62 4.67 -14.17 0.67
N ALA A 63 5.97 -13.98 0.48
CA ALA A 63 6.73 -14.74 -0.51
C ALA A 63 6.95 -16.21 -0.10
N ASP A 64 6.91 -16.53 1.19
CA ASP A 64 7.07 -17.92 1.66
C ASP A 64 5.84 -18.76 1.34
N LYS A 65 4.65 -18.16 1.44
CA LYS A 65 3.38 -18.84 1.15
C LYS A 65 2.87 -18.59 -0.27
N ASN A 66 3.50 -17.69 -1.00
CA ASN A 66 2.98 -17.19 -2.27
C ASN A 66 1.55 -16.65 -2.16
N GLU A 67 1.28 -15.89 -1.10
CA GLU A 67 -0.05 -15.39 -0.74
C GLU A 67 -0.09 -13.86 -0.85
N ILE A 68 -1.11 -13.34 -1.53
CA ILE A 68 -1.36 -11.90 -1.59
C ILE A 68 -1.99 -11.46 -0.26
N LEU A 69 -1.28 -10.63 0.49
CA LEU A 69 -1.73 -10.10 1.76
C LEU A 69 -2.73 -8.96 1.59
N SER A 70 -2.47 -8.10 0.61
CA SER A 70 -3.34 -6.96 0.24
C SER A 70 -2.92 -6.36 -1.09
N THR A 71 -3.81 -5.54 -1.63
CA THR A 71 -3.57 -4.66 -2.77
C THR A 71 -3.85 -3.22 -2.39
N GLY A 72 -3.43 -2.26 -3.20
CA GLY A 72 -3.72 -0.84 -2.98
C GLY A 72 -3.62 -0.04 -4.26
N TRP A 73 -4.31 1.10 -4.30
CA TRP A 73 -4.15 2.09 -5.35
C TRP A 73 -4.16 3.52 -4.78
N SER A 74 -3.66 4.46 -5.54
CA SER A 74 -3.64 5.87 -5.13
C SER A 74 -5.05 6.37 -4.83
N LEU A 75 -5.23 6.99 -3.66
CA LEU A 75 -6.52 7.56 -3.21
C LEU A 75 -7.62 6.52 -2.91
N GLU A 76 -7.28 5.26 -2.71
CA GLU A 76 -8.25 4.21 -2.36
C GLU A 76 -8.90 4.46 -1.00
N LEU A 77 -8.10 4.76 0.00
CA LEU A 77 -8.56 4.95 1.37
C LEU A 77 -8.65 6.43 1.72
N PRO A 78 -9.65 6.81 2.54
CA PRO A 78 -9.69 8.15 3.09
C PRO A 78 -8.51 8.34 4.04
N ASP A 79 -7.97 9.54 4.02
CA ASP A 79 -6.97 9.95 4.98
C ASP A 79 -7.66 10.59 6.19
N ASN A 80 -7.85 9.79 7.22
CA ASN A 80 -8.48 10.21 8.47
C ASN A 80 -7.49 10.26 9.64
N ASN A 81 -6.18 10.10 9.37
CA ASN A 81 -5.18 10.14 10.43
C ASN A 81 -4.72 11.60 10.67
N PRO A 82 -5.08 12.25 11.80
CA PRO A 82 -4.65 13.62 12.11
C PRO A 82 -3.13 13.79 12.20
N ALA A 83 -2.41 12.71 12.48
CA ALA A 83 -0.95 12.72 12.56
C ALA A 83 -0.27 12.57 11.18
N ASP A 84 -1.02 12.18 10.15
CA ASP A 84 -0.54 11.99 8.77
C ASP A 84 -1.65 12.42 7.79
N PRO A 85 -2.01 13.71 7.76
CA PRO A 85 -3.08 14.22 6.91
C PRO A 85 -2.66 14.24 5.44
N GLY A 86 -3.55 13.86 4.53
CA GLY A 86 -3.32 13.89 3.09
C GLY A 86 -3.91 12.68 2.39
N LYS A 87 -3.63 12.55 1.11
CA LYS A 87 -4.23 11.49 0.30
C LYS A 87 -3.35 10.24 0.32
N THR A 88 -3.96 9.07 0.50
CA THR A 88 -3.25 7.80 0.59
C THR A 88 -2.55 7.42 -0.72
N HIS A 89 -1.35 6.84 -0.61
CA HIS A 89 -0.63 6.22 -1.71
C HIS A 89 -0.91 4.71 -1.75
N ALA A 90 -0.65 4.08 -2.89
CA ALA A 90 -0.96 2.66 -3.11
C ALA A 90 -0.30 1.74 -2.07
N GLU A 91 0.99 1.94 -1.79
CA GLU A 91 1.75 1.17 -0.80
C GLU A 91 1.18 1.36 0.61
N GLN A 92 0.83 2.59 0.96
CA GLN A 92 0.20 2.93 2.24
C GLN A 92 -1.14 2.20 2.38
N CYS A 93 -1.95 2.14 1.33
CA CYS A 93 -3.23 1.41 1.35
C CYS A 93 -3.01 -0.09 1.63
N CYS A 94 -1.98 -0.70 1.03
CA CYS A 94 -1.63 -2.09 1.34
C CYS A 94 -1.33 -2.27 2.84
N PHE A 95 -0.53 -1.40 3.42
CA PHE A 95 -0.13 -1.50 4.84
C PHE A 95 -1.31 -1.29 5.79
N ILE A 96 -2.13 -0.27 5.52
CA ILE A 96 -3.33 0.02 6.33
C ILE A 96 -4.29 -1.17 6.30
N LYS A 97 -4.58 -1.74 5.12
CA LYS A 97 -5.54 -2.85 4.99
C LYS A 97 -5.08 -4.12 5.72
N VAL A 98 -3.78 -4.46 5.67
CA VAL A 98 -3.25 -5.59 6.46
C VAL A 98 -3.37 -5.30 7.96
N ALA A 99 -2.98 -4.11 8.42
CA ALA A 99 -3.11 -3.76 9.83
C ALA A 99 -4.57 -3.84 10.31
N GLN A 100 -5.52 -3.31 9.52
CA GLN A 100 -6.95 -3.35 9.83
C GLN A 100 -7.52 -4.77 9.93
N LYS A 101 -7.08 -5.71 9.09
CA LYS A 101 -7.47 -7.14 9.21
C LYS A 101 -7.12 -7.73 10.59
N HIS A 102 -6.11 -7.19 11.24
CA HIS A 102 -5.66 -7.61 12.58
C HIS A 102 -6.08 -6.65 13.70
N ASN A 103 -6.98 -5.70 13.43
CA ASN A 103 -7.39 -4.65 14.36
C ASN A 103 -6.22 -3.81 14.91
N LEU A 104 -5.22 -3.53 14.07
CA LEU A 104 -4.05 -2.73 14.39
C LEU A 104 -4.04 -1.41 13.61
N GLN A 105 -3.30 -0.43 14.15
CA GLN A 105 -2.89 0.75 13.40
C GLN A 105 -1.71 0.42 12.48
N GLU A 106 -1.53 1.18 11.40
CA GLU A 106 -0.43 0.96 10.45
C GLU A 106 0.95 0.93 11.13
N GLU A 107 1.14 1.74 12.16
CA GLU A 107 2.39 1.82 12.93
C GLU A 107 2.79 0.50 13.60
N ARG A 108 1.81 -0.35 13.88
CA ARG A 108 1.99 -1.66 14.52
C ARG A 108 1.98 -2.83 13.54
N LEU A 109 2.00 -2.57 12.25
CA LEU A 109 1.96 -3.61 11.22
C LEU A 109 3.08 -4.65 11.36
N CYS A 110 4.25 -4.25 11.88
CA CYS A 110 5.37 -5.16 12.13
C CYS A 110 5.02 -6.33 13.09
N GLU A 111 3.95 -6.24 13.87
CA GLU A 111 3.55 -7.31 14.79
C GLU A 111 2.93 -8.52 14.07
N VAL A 112 2.41 -8.32 12.85
CA VAL A 112 1.66 -9.34 12.10
C VAL A 112 2.20 -9.61 10.70
N LEU A 113 3.11 -8.77 10.20
CA LEU A 113 3.63 -8.91 8.85
C LEU A 113 4.59 -10.11 8.75
N PRO A 114 4.44 -11.01 7.76
CA PRO A 114 5.37 -12.11 7.54
C PRO A 114 6.80 -11.63 7.30
N LYS A 115 7.79 -12.43 7.74
CA LYS A 115 9.22 -12.07 7.66
C LYS A 115 9.79 -11.99 6.26
N ASN A 116 9.18 -12.67 5.29
CA ASN A 116 9.57 -12.65 3.89
C ASN A 116 8.47 -12.01 3.05
N THR A 117 8.12 -10.77 3.40
CA THR A 117 7.16 -9.98 2.63
C THR A 117 7.86 -9.27 1.49
N VAL A 118 7.22 -9.21 0.33
CA VAL A 118 7.65 -8.44 -0.83
C VAL A 118 6.56 -7.48 -1.28
N LEU A 119 6.96 -6.35 -1.81
CA LEU A 119 6.06 -5.30 -2.30
C LEU A 119 6.27 -5.11 -3.80
N TYR A 120 5.21 -5.19 -4.57
CA TYR A 120 5.16 -4.76 -5.97
C TYR A 120 4.47 -3.40 -6.03
N THR A 121 5.07 -2.44 -6.72
CA THR A 121 4.48 -1.11 -6.94
C THR A 121 4.75 -0.66 -8.37
N THR A 122 3.74 -0.13 -9.04
CA THR A 122 3.87 0.29 -10.44
C THR A 122 4.81 1.48 -10.60
N MET A 123 4.98 2.30 -9.57
CA MET A 123 5.88 3.44 -9.57
C MET A 123 6.81 3.40 -8.36
N GLU A 124 8.03 3.93 -8.51
CA GLU A 124 9.03 4.01 -7.45
C GLU A 124 8.47 4.71 -6.19
N PRO A 125 8.64 4.10 -4.99
CA PRO A 125 8.15 4.69 -3.74
C PRO A 125 8.71 6.08 -3.49
N CYS A 126 7.84 7.03 -3.17
CA CYS A 126 8.24 8.41 -2.95
C CYS A 126 9.14 8.56 -1.72
N ASN A 127 10.21 9.37 -1.84
CA ASN A 127 11.11 9.72 -0.74
C ASN A 127 10.76 11.05 -0.06
N LYS A 128 9.88 11.84 -0.67
CA LYS A 128 9.38 13.12 -0.16
C LYS A 128 7.94 13.32 -0.59
N ARG A 129 7.15 13.95 0.28
CA ARG A 129 5.77 14.37 -0.07
C ARG A 129 5.62 15.86 0.19
N LEU A 130 5.09 16.58 -0.79
CA LEU A 130 4.84 18.03 -0.68
C LEU A 130 3.77 18.36 0.38
N SER A 131 2.89 17.40 0.67
CA SER A 131 1.87 17.51 1.73
C SER A 131 2.46 17.50 3.15
N GLY A 132 3.73 17.14 3.32
CA GLY A 132 4.34 16.91 4.63
C GLY A 132 4.03 15.53 5.24
N ASN A 133 3.23 14.71 4.56
CA ASN A 133 2.94 13.34 5.00
C ASN A 133 4.17 12.44 4.94
N LYS A 134 4.12 11.35 5.70
CA LYS A 134 5.17 10.34 5.72
C LYS A 134 5.34 9.72 4.33
N PRO A 135 6.55 9.78 3.72
CA PRO A 135 6.83 9.16 2.42
C PRO A 135 6.74 7.64 2.45
N CYS A 136 6.49 7.01 1.28
CA CYS A 136 6.42 5.55 1.17
C CYS A 136 7.76 4.89 1.53
N VAL A 137 8.89 5.50 1.18
CA VAL A 137 10.23 5.02 1.60
C VAL A 137 10.33 4.92 3.13
N ASP A 138 9.85 5.91 3.89
CA ASP A 138 9.91 5.88 5.35
C ASP A 138 8.99 4.80 5.94
N ARG A 139 7.85 4.53 5.30
CA ARG A 139 6.93 3.43 5.70
C ARG A 139 7.58 2.08 5.48
N ILE A 140 8.24 1.86 4.33
CA ILE A 140 8.96 0.63 4.02
C ILE A 140 10.16 0.45 4.97
N LEU A 141 10.94 1.50 5.24
CA LEU A 141 12.08 1.45 6.15
C LEU A 141 11.68 1.04 7.57
N ARG A 142 10.52 1.47 8.04
CA ARG A 142 9.97 1.02 9.33
C ARG A 142 9.73 -0.50 9.34
N LEU A 143 9.46 -1.10 8.19
CA LEU A 143 9.15 -2.50 7.99
C LEU A 143 10.31 -3.31 7.38
N LYS A 144 11.53 -2.77 7.35
CA LYS A 144 12.71 -3.36 6.68
C LYS A 144 13.07 -4.78 7.14
N ASP A 145 12.73 -5.12 8.38
CA ASP A 145 12.97 -6.46 8.92
C ASP A 145 11.99 -7.51 8.39
N TYR A 146 10.94 -7.07 7.70
CA TYR A 146 9.85 -7.86 7.15
C TYR A 146 9.79 -7.75 5.62
N ILE A 147 9.84 -6.54 5.07
CA ILE A 147 9.85 -6.31 3.62
C ILE A 147 11.28 -6.50 3.10
N LYS A 148 11.48 -7.57 2.32
CA LYS A 148 12.81 -7.96 1.83
C LYS A 148 13.13 -7.40 0.46
N THR A 149 12.12 -7.29 -0.40
CA THR A 149 12.29 -6.81 -1.77
C THR A 149 11.14 -5.87 -2.14
N VAL A 150 11.47 -4.80 -2.82
CA VAL A 150 10.52 -3.90 -3.50
C VAL A 150 10.73 -4.03 -5.01
N TYR A 151 9.72 -4.55 -5.69
CA TYR A 151 9.67 -4.62 -7.15
C TYR A 151 8.98 -3.36 -7.69
N ILE A 152 9.62 -2.70 -8.65
CA ILE A 152 9.21 -1.41 -9.20
C ILE A 152 8.94 -1.54 -10.68
N GLY A 153 7.82 -0.99 -11.17
CA GLY A 153 7.50 -0.93 -12.59
C GLY A 153 8.25 0.18 -13.30
N ILE A 154 8.06 1.42 -12.87
CA ILE A 154 8.74 2.60 -13.46
C ILE A 154 9.29 3.53 -12.39
N LYS A 155 10.28 4.36 -12.78
CA LYS A 155 10.67 5.52 -11.99
C LYS A 155 9.58 6.59 -12.06
N GLU A 156 9.50 7.44 -11.06
CA GLU A 156 8.67 8.63 -11.14
C GLU A 156 9.14 9.53 -12.28
N PRO A 157 8.23 10.06 -13.14
CA PRO A 157 8.61 10.89 -14.29
C PRO A 157 9.38 12.14 -13.89
N GLU A 158 10.44 12.45 -14.63
CA GLU A 158 11.43 13.52 -14.32
C GLU A 158 10.84 14.92 -14.21
N ASN A 159 9.73 15.17 -14.89
CA ASN A 159 9.09 16.49 -14.92
C ASN A 159 8.41 16.88 -13.59
N PHE A 160 8.30 15.95 -12.65
CA PHE A 160 7.52 16.12 -11.42
C PHE A 160 8.38 16.10 -10.15
N ILE A 161 9.58 15.53 -10.21
CA ILE A 161 10.46 15.45 -9.05
C ILE A 161 11.93 15.53 -9.47
N ASP A 162 12.75 16.11 -8.62
CA ASP A 162 14.20 16.10 -8.78
C ASP A 162 14.71 14.63 -8.68
N GLN A 163 15.38 14.17 -9.72
CA GLN A 163 15.94 12.82 -9.80
C GLN A 163 16.89 12.50 -8.64
N SER A 164 17.56 13.48 -8.07
CA SER A 164 18.40 13.30 -6.89
C SER A 164 17.60 12.79 -5.69
N VAL A 165 16.34 13.21 -5.54
CA VAL A 165 15.45 12.79 -4.45
C VAL A 165 15.04 11.32 -4.60
N LEU A 166 14.79 10.85 -5.82
CA LEU A 166 14.47 9.43 -6.09
C LEU A 166 15.68 8.53 -5.85
N VAL A 167 16.86 8.93 -6.36
CA VAL A 167 18.10 8.19 -6.13
C VAL A 167 18.40 8.04 -4.63
N ILE A 168 18.16 9.10 -3.84
CA ILE A 168 18.31 9.05 -2.38
C ILE A 168 17.33 8.05 -1.75
N GLY A 169 16.07 8.05 -2.17
CA GLY A 169 15.06 7.13 -1.65
C GLY A 169 15.43 5.67 -1.84
N ARG A 170 15.82 5.31 -3.06
CA ARG A 170 16.27 3.96 -3.40
C ARG A 170 17.53 3.57 -2.64
N LYS A 171 18.51 4.46 -2.58
CA LYS A 171 19.74 4.25 -1.81
C LYS A 171 19.44 3.97 -0.34
N ARG A 172 18.51 4.70 0.28
CA ARG A 172 18.10 4.49 1.67
C ARG A 172 17.52 3.10 1.90
N LEU A 173 16.71 2.59 0.96
CA LEU A 173 16.15 1.23 1.03
C LEU A 173 17.27 0.18 0.94
N VAL A 174 18.16 0.31 -0.05
CA VAL A 174 19.27 -0.62 -0.27
C VAL A 174 20.25 -0.62 0.92
N ASP A 175 20.64 0.54 1.42
CA ASP A 175 21.53 0.70 2.58
C ASP A 175 20.91 0.08 3.86
N ALA A 176 19.58 0.01 3.93
CA ALA A 176 18.85 -0.61 5.04
C ALA A 176 18.64 -2.13 4.87
N GLY A 177 19.13 -2.73 3.77
CA GLY A 177 19.02 -4.14 3.46
C GLY A 177 17.74 -4.56 2.74
N VAL A 178 16.97 -3.60 2.18
CA VAL A 178 15.82 -3.88 1.32
C VAL A 178 16.30 -3.95 -0.13
N GLU A 179 16.08 -5.07 -0.79
CA GLU A 179 16.39 -5.21 -2.22
C GLU A 179 15.41 -4.39 -3.06
N VAL A 180 15.92 -3.71 -4.09
CA VAL A 180 15.11 -2.93 -5.02
C VAL A 180 15.37 -3.40 -6.45
N THR A 181 14.32 -3.90 -7.11
CA THR A 181 14.41 -4.50 -8.45
C THR A 181 13.36 -3.91 -9.39
N PHE A 182 13.77 -3.53 -10.59
CA PHE A 182 12.86 -3.07 -11.64
C PHE A 182 12.35 -4.25 -12.47
N ILE A 183 11.04 -4.24 -12.78
CA ILE A 183 10.41 -5.21 -13.68
C ILE A 183 10.33 -4.60 -15.07
N GLU A 184 11.12 -5.13 -15.99
CA GLU A 184 11.25 -4.62 -17.35
C GLU A 184 10.11 -5.06 -18.28
N GLY A 185 9.89 -4.28 -19.33
CA GLY A 185 8.99 -4.61 -20.45
C GLY A 185 7.52 -4.29 -20.19
N MET A 186 7.23 -3.42 -19.20
CA MET A 186 5.88 -2.93 -18.91
C MET A 186 5.82 -1.40 -18.82
N GLU A 187 6.94 -0.73 -19.07
CA GLU A 187 7.16 0.69 -18.77
C GLU A 187 6.12 1.58 -19.45
N ASP A 188 5.90 1.41 -20.76
CA ASP A 188 4.96 2.23 -21.54
C ASP A 188 3.53 2.08 -21.05
N ARG A 189 3.12 0.85 -20.72
CA ARG A 189 1.77 0.56 -20.23
C ARG A 189 1.54 1.11 -18.82
N ILE A 190 2.55 1.03 -17.97
CA ILE A 190 2.49 1.59 -16.63
C ILE A 190 2.46 3.11 -16.70
N LEU A 191 3.29 3.72 -17.56
CA LEU A 191 3.33 5.17 -17.75
C LEU A 191 1.98 5.70 -18.24
N GLU A 192 1.36 5.05 -19.23
CA GLU A 192 0.03 5.41 -19.75
C GLU A 192 -1.02 5.47 -18.61
N VAL A 193 -1.08 4.43 -17.78
CA VAL A 193 -2.03 4.38 -16.65
C VAL A 193 -1.69 5.43 -15.60
N SER A 194 -0.40 5.54 -15.25
CA SER A 194 0.06 6.47 -14.21
C SER A 194 -0.25 7.92 -14.55
N MET A 195 -0.20 8.28 -15.83
CA MET A 195 -0.37 9.64 -16.34
C MET A 195 -1.81 9.95 -16.80
N ALA A 196 -2.77 9.08 -16.57
CA ALA A 196 -4.14 9.22 -17.10
C ALA A 196 -4.86 10.53 -16.74
N GLY A 197 -4.42 11.25 -15.71
CA GLY A 197 -4.97 12.54 -15.26
C GLY A 197 -4.16 13.78 -15.65
N HIS A 198 -3.03 13.60 -16.32
CA HIS A 198 -2.08 14.67 -16.66
C HIS A 198 -2.24 15.20 -18.07
#